data_d170847acbb5f066e0f70413e7a43c99
#
_entry.id   d170847acbb5f066e0f70413e7a43c99
#
_cell.length_a   1.000
_cell.length_b   1.000
_cell.length_c   1.000
_cell.angle_alpha   90.00
_cell.angle_beta   90.00
_cell.angle_gamma   90.00
#
_symmetry.space_group_name_H-M   'P 1'
#
loop_
_entity.id
_entity.type
_entity.pdbx_description
1 polymer ?
#
loop_
_entity_poly.entity_id
_entity_poly.type
_entity_poly.pdbx_seq_one_letter_code
_entity_poly.pdbx_strand_id
1 'polypeptide(L)'
;ESIYDKFITRVIERVNAIKAGNPLDTSTMIGAQASKIQHDKILNYIKLGIEEGAEVLTGGSANILEGDLANGYYVKPTLLKGHNKMRVFQEEIFGPVLAVTTFKDEADAIAIANDTIYGLGAGVWTRDAHQLYQIPRAIQAARVWVNQYHSYPAGAPFGGYKLSGIGRENHKMMLDHYRQSKNMLISYDKKKLGFF
;
A
#
# COMPACT_ATOMS: atom_id res chain seq x y z
N GLU A 1 -13.15 -16.11 -5.14
CA GLU A 1 -13.23 -17.46 -4.49
C GLU A 1 -12.66 -18.56 -5.38
N SER A 2 -13.06 -18.67 -6.63
CA SER A 2 -12.77 -19.82 -7.53
C SER A 2 -11.28 -20.14 -7.76
N ILE A 3 -10.39 -19.16 -7.59
CA ILE A 3 -8.94 -19.36 -7.78
C ILE A 3 -8.15 -19.38 -6.46
N TYR A 4 -8.84 -19.23 -5.33
CA TYR A 4 -8.19 -18.99 -4.03
C TYR A 4 -7.14 -20.04 -3.71
N ASP A 5 -7.48 -21.33 -3.72
CA ASP A 5 -6.58 -22.39 -3.29
C ASP A 5 -5.31 -22.46 -4.15
N LYS A 6 -5.49 -22.33 -5.46
CA LYS A 6 -4.36 -22.32 -6.40
C LYS A 6 -3.49 -21.08 -6.24
N PHE A 7 -4.10 -19.92 -5.99
CA PHE A 7 -3.41 -18.66 -5.80
C PHE A 7 -2.64 -18.67 -4.49
N ILE A 8 -3.29 -19.02 -3.38
CA ILE A 8 -2.69 -18.96 -2.05
C ILE A 8 -1.52 -19.93 -1.88
N THR A 9 -1.60 -21.12 -2.46
CA THR A 9 -0.47 -22.07 -2.48
C THR A 9 0.78 -21.43 -3.08
N ARG A 10 0.65 -20.78 -4.24
CA ARG A 10 1.78 -20.11 -4.90
C ARG A 10 2.28 -18.89 -4.12
N VAL A 11 1.38 -18.17 -3.45
CA VAL A 11 1.76 -17.03 -2.60
C VAL A 11 2.56 -17.50 -1.39
N ILE A 12 2.13 -18.57 -0.74
CA ILE A 12 2.86 -19.17 0.39
C ILE A 12 4.27 -19.62 -0.03
N GLU A 13 4.39 -20.33 -1.15
CA GLU A 13 5.69 -20.73 -1.71
C GLU A 13 6.60 -19.52 -1.94
N ARG A 14 6.06 -18.45 -2.54
CA ARG A 14 6.81 -17.22 -2.82
C ARG A 14 7.20 -16.48 -1.55
N VAL A 15 6.32 -16.38 -0.56
CA VAL A 15 6.59 -15.73 0.73
C VAL A 15 7.66 -16.47 1.51
N ASN A 16 7.60 -17.80 1.53
CA ASN A 16 8.62 -18.64 2.20
C ASN A 16 10.00 -18.58 1.52
N ALA A 17 10.06 -18.25 0.24
CA ALA A 17 11.31 -18.06 -0.49
C ALA A 17 11.95 -16.68 -0.28
N ILE A 18 11.31 -15.76 0.46
CA ILE A 18 11.87 -14.44 0.76
C ILE A 18 13.02 -14.58 1.74
N LYS A 19 14.21 -14.15 1.29
CA LYS A 19 15.43 -14.21 2.09
C LYS A 19 15.63 -12.91 2.87
N ALA A 20 15.56 -13.02 4.18
CA ALA A 20 15.93 -11.94 5.10
C ALA A 20 17.43 -11.95 5.36
N GLY A 21 18.06 -10.78 5.51
CA GLY A 21 19.50 -10.72 5.72
C GLY A 21 20.07 -9.30 5.80
N ASN A 22 21.38 -9.21 5.64
CA ASN A 22 22.09 -7.93 5.55
C ASN A 22 21.70 -7.21 4.24
N PRO A 23 21.22 -5.96 4.29
CA PRO A 23 20.81 -5.21 3.09
C PRO A 23 21.97 -4.91 2.12
N LEU A 24 23.22 -5.03 2.55
CA LEU A 24 24.39 -4.90 1.68
C LEU A 24 24.72 -6.20 0.90
N ASP A 25 24.11 -7.33 1.26
CA ASP A 25 24.21 -8.56 0.49
C ASP A 25 23.17 -8.56 -0.64
N THR A 26 23.63 -8.66 -1.88
CA THR A 26 22.78 -8.64 -3.07
C THR A 26 21.78 -9.80 -3.16
N SER A 27 21.98 -10.86 -2.38
CA SER A 27 21.04 -11.97 -2.28
C SER A 27 19.90 -11.72 -1.27
N THR A 28 20.02 -10.71 -0.43
CA THR A 28 18.99 -10.33 0.54
C THR A 28 17.79 -9.68 -0.16
N MET A 29 16.61 -10.16 0.16
CA MET A 29 15.35 -9.64 -0.40
C MET A 29 14.64 -8.68 0.55
N ILE A 30 14.83 -8.84 1.87
CA ILE A 30 14.24 -7.99 2.90
C ILE A 30 15.23 -7.79 4.06
N GLY A 31 15.37 -6.55 4.53
CA GLY A 31 16.17 -6.17 5.68
C GLY A 31 15.38 -6.16 7.00
N ALA A 32 16.06 -5.69 8.07
CA ALA A 32 15.44 -5.45 9.37
C ALA A 32 14.44 -4.28 9.32
N GLN A 33 13.52 -4.25 10.28
CA GLN A 33 12.68 -3.09 10.53
C GLN A 33 13.50 -1.90 11.04
N ALA A 34 13.04 -0.69 10.76
CA ALA A 34 13.78 0.53 11.06
C ALA A 34 14.02 0.76 12.56
N SER A 35 13.19 0.20 13.43
CA SER A 35 13.30 0.38 14.89
C SER A 35 12.63 -0.75 15.67
N LYS A 36 12.98 -0.86 16.96
CA LYS A 36 12.28 -1.76 17.89
C LYS A 36 10.79 -1.44 18.02
N ILE A 37 10.44 -0.16 18.03
CA ILE A 37 9.04 0.28 18.12
C ILE A 37 8.25 -0.27 16.92
N GLN A 38 8.78 -0.16 15.72
CA GLN A 38 8.12 -0.68 14.52
C GLN A 38 8.06 -2.21 14.51
N HIS A 39 9.12 -2.88 14.93
CA HIS A 39 9.15 -4.34 15.08
C HIS A 39 8.07 -4.82 16.05
N ASP A 40 7.99 -4.23 17.24
CA ASP A 40 7.01 -4.60 18.26
C ASP A 40 5.58 -4.29 17.78
N LYS A 41 5.37 -3.15 17.08
CA LYS A 41 4.08 -2.82 16.47
C LYS A 41 3.62 -3.94 15.52
N ILE A 42 4.50 -4.38 14.62
CA ILE A 42 4.17 -5.43 13.64
C ILE A 42 3.78 -6.73 14.34
N LEU A 43 4.57 -7.17 15.32
CA LEU A 43 4.27 -8.39 16.09
C LEU A 43 2.95 -8.29 16.85
N ASN A 44 2.65 -7.11 17.41
CA ASN A 44 1.38 -6.85 18.08
C ASN A 44 0.19 -6.93 17.11
N TYR A 45 0.32 -6.42 15.88
CA TYR A 45 -0.74 -6.55 14.87
C TYR A 45 -0.94 -8.00 14.40
N ILE A 46 0.14 -8.78 14.27
CA ILE A 46 0.03 -10.21 13.97
C ILE A 46 -0.74 -10.91 15.09
N LYS A 47 -0.39 -10.66 16.35
CA LYS A 47 -1.08 -11.20 17.52
C LYS A 47 -2.56 -10.79 17.53
N LEU A 48 -2.83 -9.50 17.32
CA LEU A 48 -4.18 -8.97 17.24
C LEU A 48 -5.01 -9.64 16.15
N GLY A 49 -4.45 -9.85 14.96
CA GLY A 49 -5.13 -10.57 13.88
C GLY A 49 -5.52 -11.99 14.29
N ILE A 50 -4.62 -12.70 14.99
CA ILE A 50 -4.90 -14.04 15.51
C ILE A 50 -6.02 -13.99 16.56
N GLU A 51 -5.99 -13.02 17.47
CA GLU A 51 -7.03 -12.83 18.49
C GLU A 51 -8.40 -12.52 17.89
N GLU A 52 -8.42 -11.79 16.74
CA GLU A 52 -9.63 -11.52 15.97
C GLU A 52 -10.07 -12.70 15.06
N GLY A 53 -9.33 -13.81 15.05
CA GLY A 53 -9.65 -15.04 14.33
C GLY A 53 -8.99 -15.17 12.96
N ALA A 54 -7.97 -14.38 12.64
CA ALA A 54 -7.19 -14.59 11.41
C ALA A 54 -6.37 -15.89 11.51
N GLU A 55 -6.33 -16.62 10.39
CA GLU A 55 -5.50 -17.80 10.22
C GLU A 55 -4.10 -17.38 9.73
N VAL A 56 -3.04 -17.79 10.41
CA VAL A 56 -1.65 -17.58 9.96
C VAL A 56 -1.31 -18.66 8.94
N LEU A 57 -1.19 -18.30 7.69
CA LEU A 57 -0.85 -19.22 6.60
C LEU A 57 0.66 -19.48 6.51
N THR A 58 1.48 -18.46 6.84
CA THR A 58 2.94 -18.59 6.99
C THR A 58 3.50 -17.38 7.76
N GLY A 59 4.70 -17.50 8.32
CA GLY A 59 5.37 -16.45 9.10
C GLY A 59 4.83 -16.37 10.54
N GLY A 60 4.32 -15.23 10.94
CA GLY A 60 3.61 -15.03 12.21
C GLY A 60 4.50 -14.71 13.42
N SER A 61 5.80 -14.50 13.25
CA SER A 61 6.73 -14.29 14.38
C SER A 61 7.92 -13.43 14.02
N ALA A 62 8.69 -13.03 15.04
CA ALA A 62 10.03 -12.48 14.82
C ALA A 62 10.90 -13.47 14.04
N ASN A 63 11.81 -12.95 13.25
CA ASN A 63 12.80 -13.74 12.53
C ASN A 63 14.17 -13.57 13.20
N ILE A 64 14.62 -14.56 13.92
CA ILE A 64 15.90 -14.53 14.60
C ILE A 64 16.95 -15.06 13.61
N LEU A 65 17.83 -14.19 13.16
CA LEU A 65 18.97 -14.55 12.32
C LEU A 65 20.20 -14.87 13.17
N GLU A 66 21.23 -15.43 12.54
CA GLU A 66 22.45 -15.84 13.23
C GLU A 66 23.57 -14.78 13.10
N GLY A 67 24.62 -14.95 13.91
CA GLY A 67 25.84 -14.13 13.89
C GLY A 67 25.56 -12.65 14.17
N ASP A 68 26.17 -11.77 13.42
CA ASP A 68 26.06 -10.30 13.59
C ASP A 68 24.64 -9.76 13.39
N LEU A 69 23.74 -10.54 12.80
CA LEU A 69 22.36 -10.16 12.54
C LEU A 69 21.40 -10.57 13.68
N ALA A 70 21.87 -11.32 14.68
CA ALA A 70 21.03 -11.90 15.74
C ALA A 70 20.22 -10.87 16.54
N ASN A 71 20.74 -9.65 16.68
CA ASN A 71 20.08 -8.57 17.41
C ASN A 71 19.27 -7.61 16.50
N GLY A 72 19.11 -7.97 15.22
CA GLY A 72 18.35 -7.16 14.27
C GLY A 72 16.83 -7.32 14.44
N TYR A 73 16.10 -6.28 14.10
CA TYR A 73 14.63 -6.22 14.19
C TYR A 73 13.95 -6.89 12.98
N TYR A 74 14.18 -8.19 12.80
CA TYR A 74 13.63 -8.93 11.69
C TYR A 74 12.27 -9.55 12.04
N VAL A 75 11.34 -9.49 11.07
CA VAL A 75 10.04 -10.15 11.14
C VAL A 75 9.94 -11.13 9.97
N LYS A 76 9.45 -12.33 10.23
CA LYS A 76 9.15 -13.28 9.14
C LYS A 76 8.06 -12.70 8.25
N PRO A 77 8.25 -12.67 6.93
CA PRO A 77 7.17 -12.35 6.02
C PRO A 77 5.95 -13.19 6.35
N THR A 78 4.83 -12.51 6.61
CA THR A 78 3.65 -13.12 7.23
C THR A 78 2.46 -13.00 6.30
N LEU A 79 1.70 -14.07 6.17
CA LEU A 79 0.46 -14.14 5.41
C LEU A 79 -0.69 -14.51 6.35
N LEU A 80 -1.67 -13.63 6.45
CA LEU A 80 -2.87 -13.81 7.27
C LEU A 80 -4.09 -13.97 6.37
N LYS A 81 -4.92 -14.98 6.64
CA LYS A 81 -6.24 -15.13 6.02
C LYS A 81 -7.31 -14.68 7.01
N GLY A 82 -8.24 -13.87 6.54
CA GLY A 82 -9.30 -13.36 7.39
C GLY A 82 -10.41 -12.69 6.61
N HIS A 83 -11.10 -11.77 7.24
CA HIS A 83 -12.16 -10.99 6.61
C HIS A 83 -11.93 -9.49 6.77
N ASN A 84 -12.51 -8.72 5.85
CA ASN A 84 -12.26 -7.30 5.69
C ASN A 84 -12.52 -6.42 6.93
N LYS A 85 -13.29 -6.89 7.92
CA LYS A 85 -13.58 -6.12 9.14
C LYS A 85 -12.55 -6.27 10.26
N MET A 86 -11.57 -7.16 10.10
CA MET A 86 -10.48 -7.30 11.04
C MET A 86 -9.53 -6.09 10.96
N ARG A 87 -8.97 -5.69 12.08
CA ARG A 87 -8.04 -4.54 12.15
C ARG A 87 -6.81 -4.71 11.25
N VAL A 88 -6.34 -5.94 11.06
CA VAL A 88 -5.22 -6.25 10.14
C VAL A 88 -5.54 -5.99 8.67
N PHE A 89 -6.81 -5.80 8.31
CA PHE A 89 -7.26 -5.35 6.98
C PHE A 89 -7.55 -3.86 6.92
N GLN A 90 -7.87 -3.24 8.06
CA GLN A 90 -8.35 -1.85 8.12
C GLN A 90 -7.28 -0.86 8.56
N GLU A 91 -6.26 -1.31 9.28
CA GLU A 91 -5.23 -0.45 9.86
C GLU A 91 -3.86 -0.70 9.21
N GLU A 92 -3.04 0.34 9.16
CA GLU A 92 -1.70 0.27 8.58
C GLU A 92 -0.70 -0.40 9.53
N ILE A 93 -0.28 -1.61 9.20
CA ILE A 93 0.74 -2.36 9.96
C ILE A 93 2.14 -1.80 9.70
N PHE A 94 2.42 -1.41 8.47
CA PHE A 94 3.72 -0.93 7.98
C PHE A 94 4.86 -1.94 8.22
N GLY A 95 4.66 -3.17 7.76
CA GLY A 95 5.61 -4.28 7.90
C GLY A 95 5.36 -5.39 6.89
N PRO A 96 6.14 -6.48 6.91
CA PRO A 96 6.05 -7.57 5.97
C PRO A 96 4.85 -8.51 6.27
N VAL A 97 3.66 -7.95 6.33
CA VAL A 97 2.41 -8.66 6.61
C VAL A 97 1.44 -8.41 5.49
N LEU A 98 0.91 -9.48 4.92
CA LEU A 98 -0.12 -9.46 3.89
C LEU A 98 -1.39 -10.13 4.44
N ALA A 99 -2.50 -9.40 4.45
CA ALA A 99 -3.81 -9.91 4.79
C ALA A 99 -4.58 -10.28 3.52
N VAL A 100 -5.18 -11.46 3.49
CA VAL A 100 -5.87 -12.01 2.31
C VAL A 100 -7.30 -12.40 2.68
N THR A 101 -8.22 -11.99 1.84
CA THR A 101 -9.63 -12.42 1.88
C THR A 101 -10.10 -12.80 0.48
N THR A 102 -11.24 -13.46 0.39
CA THR A 102 -11.89 -13.81 -0.88
C THR A 102 -13.00 -12.82 -1.20
N PHE A 103 -13.40 -12.76 -2.44
CA PHE A 103 -14.59 -12.05 -2.91
C PHE A 103 -15.41 -12.94 -3.85
N LYS A 104 -16.69 -12.64 -3.99
CA LYS A 104 -17.64 -13.45 -4.77
C LYS A 104 -17.68 -13.05 -6.23
N ASP A 105 -17.78 -11.74 -6.46
CA ASP A 105 -17.93 -11.13 -7.77
C ASP A 105 -17.24 -9.75 -7.84
N GLU A 106 -17.34 -9.09 -8.97
CA GLU A 106 -16.71 -7.79 -9.21
C GLU A 106 -17.22 -6.70 -8.24
N ALA A 107 -18.53 -6.69 -7.97
CA ALA A 107 -19.11 -5.69 -7.08
C ALA A 107 -18.62 -5.86 -5.64
N ASP A 108 -18.52 -7.11 -5.18
CA ASP A 108 -17.97 -7.45 -3.87
C ASP A 108 -16.49 -7.10 -3.77
N ALA A 109 -15.71 -7.39 -4.82
CA ALA A 109 -14.29 -7.00 -4.87
C ALA A 109 -14.09 -5.48 -4.75
N ILE A 110 -14.88 -4.69 -5.47
CA ILE A 110 -14.83 -3.22 -5.43
C ILE A 110 -15.28 -2.71 -4.05
N ALA A 111 -16.34 -3.29 -3.49
CA ALA A 111 -16.83 -2.94 -2.16
C ALA A 111 -15.77 -3.18 -1.08
N ILE A 112 -15.14 -4.36 -1.07
CA ILE A 112 -14.06 -4.70 -0.14
C ILE A 112 -12.85 -3.77 -0.32
N ALA A 113 -12.43 -3.52 -1.57
CA ALA A 113 -11.27 -2.67 -1.85
C ALA A 113 -11.50 -1.20 -1.41
N ASN A 114 -12.74 -0.73 -1.45
CA ASN A 114 -13.09 0.64 -1.05
C ASN A 114 -13.45 0.80 0.44
N ASP A 115 -13.68 -0.30 1.15
CA ASP A 115 -14.07 -0.32 2.56
C ASP A 115 -12.84 -0.14 3.48
N THR A 116 -12.18 0.98 3.33
CA THR A 116 -11.03 1.42 4.12
C THR A 116 -10.96 2.94 4.17
N ILE A 117 -10.34 3.48 5.20
CA ILE A 117 -10.06 4.92 5.32
C ILE A 117 -8.90 5.38 4.43
N TYR A 118 -8.18 4.47 3.80
CA TYR A 118 -7.03 4.73 2.94
C TYR A 118 -7.39 4.65 1.46
N GLY A 119 -6.53 5.23 0.62
CA GLY A 119 -6.69 5.20 -0.83
C GLY A 119 -5.42 5.62 -1.55
N LEU A 120 -4.27 4.99 -1.23
CA LEU A 120 -2.98 5.33 -1.84
C LEU A 120 -2.79 4.64 -3.18
N GLY A 121 -2.79 3.32 -3.19
CA GLY A 121 -2.54 2.52 -4.39
C GLY A 121 -3.33 1.22 -4.38
N ALA A 122 -3.64 0.73 -5.58
CA ALA A 122 -4.28 -0.55 -5.79
C ALA A 122 -3.71 -1.25 -7.03
N GLY A 123 -3.84 -2.58 -7.08
CA GLY A 123 -3.48 -3.37 -8.24
C GLY A 123 -4.64 -4.26 -8.68
N VAL A 124 -4.87 -4.33 -9.99
CA VAL A 124 -5.92 -5.15 -10.59
C VAL A 124 -5.30 -6.06 -11.65
N TRP A 125 -5.61 -7.33 -11.59
CA TRP A 125 -5.20 -8.31 -12.62
C TRP A 125 -6.43 -8.95 -13.24
N THR A 126 -6.60 -8.76 -14.53
CA THR A 126 -7.67 -9.35 -15.31
C THR A 126 -7.27 -9.47 -16.77
N ARG A 127 -7.92 -10.38 -17.51
CA ARG A 127 -7.81 -10.51 -18.98
C ARG A 127 -9.04 -9.96 -19.69
N ASP A 128 -10.08 -9.62 -18.95
CA ASP A 128 -11.30 -9.06 -19.49
C ASP A 128 -11.13 -7.57 -19.81
N ALA A 129 -11.34 -7.19 -21.06
CA ALA A 129 -11.15 -5.83 -21.55
C ALA A 129 -12.10 -4.81 -20.90
N HIS A 130 -13.32 -5.23 -20.52
CA HIS A 130 -14.27 -4.38 -19.83
C HIS A 130 -13.79 -4.09 -18.40
N GLN A 131 -13.37 -5.11 -17.68
CA GLN A 131 -12.87 -5.00 -16.32
C GLN A 131 -11.57 -4.18 -16.23
N LEU A 132 -10.71 -4.19 -17.27
CA LEU A 132 -9.50 -3.35 -17.33
C LEU A 132 -9.79 -1.85 -17.13
N TYR A 133 -10.97 -1.40 -17.53
CA TYR A 133 -11.38 0.01 -17.43
C TYR A 133 -12.35 0.28 -16.29
N GLN A 134 -13.28 -0.61 -16.02
CA GLN A 134 -14.36 -0.37 -15.04
C GLN A 134 -13.84 -0.49 -13.59
N ILE A 135 -13.11 -1.55 -13.27
CA ILE A 135 -12.63 -1.78 -11.91
C ILE A 135 -11.68 -0.68 -11.44
N PRO A 136 -10.62 -0.28 -12.21
CA PRO A 136 -9.73 0.81 -11.76
C PRO A 136 -10.44 2.15 -11.54
N ARG A 137 -11.51 2.43 -12.29
CA ARG A 137 -12.31 3.64 -12.11
C ARG A 137 -13.17 3.61 -10.85
N ALA A 138 -13.63 2.43 -10.46
CA ALA A 138 -14.47 2.24 -9.29
C ALA A 138 -13.65 2.19 -7.98
N ILE A 139 -12.37 1.83 -8.04
CA ILE A 139 -11.50 1.78 -6.85
C ILE A 139 -11.12 3.20 -6.41
N GLN A 140 -11.33 3.50 -5.14
CA GLN A 140 -11.04 4.79 -4.50
C GLN A 140 -9.58 4.89 -4.04
N ALA A 141 -8.65 4.66 -4.95
CA ALA A 141 -7.22 4.88 -4.75
C ALA A 141 -6.68 5.83 -5.83
N ALA A 142 -5.72 6.68 -5.45
CA ALA A 142 -5.20 7.70 -6.36
C ALA A 142 -4.32 7.11 -7.47
N ARG A 143 -3.76 5.92 -7.26
CA ARG A 143 -3.04 5.16 -8.27
C ARG A 143 -3.58 3.74 -8.36
N VAL A 144 -3.94 3.31 -9.55
CA VAL A 144 -4.32 1.91 -9.80
C VAL A 144 -3.45 1.37 -10.92
N TRP A 145 -2.73 0.29 -10.63
CA TRP A 145 -1.99 -0.47 -11.62
C TRP A 145 -2.87 -1.59 -12.18
N VAL A 146 -2.79 -1.80 -13.48
CA VAL A 146 -3.55 -2.87 -14.15
C VAL A 146 -2.57 -3.81 -14.83
N ASN A 147 -2.60 -5.10 -14.47
CA ASN A 147 -1.72 -6.16 -14.94
C ASN A 147 -0.21 -5.86 -14.75
N GLN A 148 0.10 -4.97 -13.85
CA GLN A 148 1.44 -4.62 -13.38
C GLN A 148 1.35 -4.12 -11.94
N TYR A 149 2.48 -3.93 -11.28
CA TYR A 149 2.54 -3.32 -9.97
C TYR A 149 3.85 -2.56 -9.77
N HIS A 150 3.80 -1.49 -8.94
CA HIS A 150 4.97 -0.74 -8.48
C HIS A 150 5.73 0.02 -9.58
N SER A 151 5.07 0.41 -10.69
CA SER A 151 5.63 1.29 -11.71
C SER A 151 5.34 2.75 -11.38
N TYR A 152 6.38 3.60 -11.35
CA TYR A 152 6.31 5.03 -10.99
C TYR A 152 6.93 5.92 -12.07
N PRO A 153 6.29 6.11 -13.23
CA PRO A 153 6.80 7.00 -14.25
C PRO A 153 6.77 8.45 -13.77
N ALA A 154 7.86 9.19 -13.99
CA ALA A 154 8.02 10.57 -13.54
C ALA A 154 6.92 11.53 -14.04
N GLY A 155 6.34 11.25 -15.20
CA GLY A 155 5.26 12.05 -15.78
C GLY A 155 3.86 11.75 -15.24
N ALA A 156 3.71 10.79 -14.29
CA ALA A 156 2.42 10.45 -13.70
C ALA A 156 2.37 10.87 -12.23
N PRO A 157 1.36 11.67 -11.82
CA PRO A 157 1.23 12.09 -10.43
C PRO A 157 1.02 10.89 -9.50
N PHE A 158 1.65 10.94 -8.31
CA PHE A 158 1.48 9.98 -7.25
C PHE A 158 1.06 10.66 -5.95
N GLY A 159 0.16 10.07 -5.21
CA GLY A 159 -0.33 10.58 -3.92
C GLY A 159 -1.56 9.81 -3.46
N GLY A 160 -2.14 10.21 -2.34
CA GLY A 160 -3.25 9.50 -1.71
C GLY A 160 -4.62 10.13 -1.98
N TYR A 161 -5.65 9.30 -1.85
CA TYR A 161 -7.02 9.70 -1.56
C TYR A 161 -7.32 9.44 -0.09
N LYS A 162 -8.43 9.91 0.40
CA LYS A 162 -8.89 9.72 1.78
C LYS A 162 -7.79 10.10 2.78
N LEU A 163 -7.56 9.31 3.82
CA LEU A 163 -6.52 9.58 4.82
C LEU A 163 -5.10 9.22 4.37
N SER A 164 -4.92 8.68 3.16
CA SER A 164 -3.57 8.44 2.62
C SER A 164 -2.83 9.71 2.21
N GLY A 165 -3.49 10.85 2.13
CA GLY A 165 -2.84 12.14 1.91
C GLY A 165 -3.53 13.04 0.91
N ILE A 166 -3.05 14.28 0.79
CA ILE A 166 -3.65 15.34 -0.03
C ILE A 166 -2.74 15.69 -1.22
N GLY A 167 -1.44 15.75 -1.00
CA GLY A 167 -0.46 16.20 -1.99
C GLY A 167 -0.25 15.22 -3.14
N ARG A 168 0.52 15.66 -4.11
CA ARG A 168 0.96 14.82 -5.23
C ARG A 168 2.45 14.97 -5.43
N GLU A 169 3.12 13.83 -5.60
CA GLU A 169 4.51 13.72 -6.01
C GLU A 169 4.60 13.42 -7.50
N ASN A 170 5.77 13.57 -8.08
CA ASN A 170 6.01 13.45 -9.51
C ASN A 170 5.14 14.41 -10.33
N HIS A 171 5.27 14.38 -11.66
CA HIS A 171 4.53 15.24 -12.55
C HIS A 171 4.72 16.74 -12.21
N LYS A 172 4.29 17.65 -13.10
CA LYS A 172 4.33 19.11 -12.85
C LYS A 172 3.48 19.56 -11.65
N MET A 173 2.49 18.77 -11.25
CA MET A 173 1.65 19.05 -10.09
C MET A 173 2.45 19.16 -8.77
N MET A 174 3.57 18.46 -8.65
CA MET A 174 4.45 18.57 -7.49
C MET A 174 4.96 19.99 -7.31
N LEU A 175 5.24 20.71 -8.41
CA LEU A 175 5.75 22.07 -8.35
C LEU A 175 4.77 23.06 -7.70
N ASP A 176 3.47 22.78 -7.77
CA ASP A 176 2.44 23.63 -7.17
C ASP A 176 2.56 23.66 -5.63
N HIS A 177 3.09 22.60 -5.02
CA HIS A 177 3.33 22.52 -3.57
C HIS A 177 4.57 23.30 -3.11
N TYR A 178 5.48 23.63 -4.03
CA TYR A 178 6.72 24.39 -3.75
C TYR A 178 6.68 25.82 -4.25
N ARG A 179 5.54 26.31 -4.74
CA ARG A 179 5.35 27.65 -5.28
C ARG A 179 4.15 28.32 -4.66
N GLN A 180 4.18 29.65 -4.66
CA GLN A 180 3.04 30.48 -4.33
C GLN A 180 2.63 31.31 -5.56
N SER A 181 1.34 31.32 -5.86
CA SER A 181 0.80 32.17 -6.89
C SER A 181 0.74 33.62 -6.39
N LYS A 182 1.24 34.56 -7.19
CA LYS A 182 1.11 35.98 -6.96
C LYS A 182 0.44 36.62 -8.17
N ASN A 183 -0.63 37.35 -7.94
CA ASN A 183 -1.26 38.18 -8.95
C ASN A 183 -0.78 39.63 -8.79
N MET A 184 -0.34 40.27 -9.89
CA MET A 184 0.00 41.69 -9.93
C MET A 184 -0.85 42.37 -11.01
N LEU A 185 -1.69 43.29 -10.58
CA LEU A 185 -2.50 44.14 -11.47
C LEU A 185 -1.84 45.51 -11.53
N ILE A 186 -1.37 45.89 -12.72
CA ILE A 186 -0.69 47.15 -12.94
C ILE A 186 -1.54 47.96 -13.92
N SER A 187 -2.00 49.16 -13.51
CA SER A 187 -2.69 50.06 -14.38
C SER A 187 -1.72 51.14 -14.88
N TYR A 188 -1.71 51.39 -16.16
CA TYR A 188 -1.05 52.55 -16.81
C TYR A 188 -2.03 53.70 -17.12
N ASP A 189 -3.30 53.56 -16.74
CA ASP A 189 -4.30 54.62 -16.92
C ASP A 189 -4.02 55.73 -15.91
N LYS A 190 -3.98 56.97 -16.46
CA LYS A 190 -3.81 58.21 -15.66
C LYS A 190 -5.14 58.71 -15.11
N LYS A 191 -6.27 58.17 -15.52
CA LYS A 191 -7.58 58.51 -15.01
C LYS A 191 -7.83 57.88 -13.64
N LYS A 192 -8.60 58.58 -12.80
CA LYS A 192 -9.07 58.01 -11.52
C LYS A 192 -9.93 56.78 -11.81
N LEU A 193 -9.75 55.72 -11.02
CA LEU A 193 -10.50 54.47 -11.17
C LEU A 193 -11.94 54.59 -10.66
N GLY A 194 -12.29 55.68 -10.02
CA GLY A 194 -13.69 55.99 -9.62
C GLY A 194 -14.19 55.20 -8.40
N PHE A 195 -13.30 54.66 -7.59
CA PHE A 195 -13.69 53.93 -6.37
C PHE A 195 -13.93 54.84 -5.16
N PHE A 196 -13.45 56.10 -5.19
CA PHE A 196 -13.63 57.11 -4.16
C PHE A 196 -13.72 58.50 -4.78
#